data_0717f994300869978492b8daef248d50
#
_entry.id   0717f994300869978492b8daef248d50
#
_cell.length_a   1.000
_cell.length_b   1.000
_cell.length_c   1.000
_cell.angle_alpha   90.00
_cell.angle_beta   90.00
_cell.angle_gamma   90.00
#
_symmetry.space_group_name_H-M   'P 1'
#
loop_
_entity.id
_entity.type
_entity.pdbx_description
1 polymer ?
#
loop_
_entity_poly.entity_id
_entity_poly.type
_entity_poly.pdbx_seq_one_letter_code
_entity_poly.pdbx_strand_id
1 'polypeptide(L)'
;RFFPTKFNSRGEVTAAVFAESLTVGKKVYTRLEYHQHEGTMYHINNKAFVKQDLDNVEVLGKEVPLTAVPEWANLQEEVTLKNVKMPLFAYFKIPNANNVDDTSPLGVSVYSRAINDIKEADNQWTRLLWEFEGSELAIDADITLFKKDDKGNYEFPKGKDRLFRMMDLDDNAEKYKVFAPAIRDENLINGFNAILRRIEFNVGLAYGTLSDPNTVDKTAEEIKASKQRSYSTVSDIQKSLQTALEQ
;
A
#
# COMPACT_ATOMS: atom_id res chain seq x y z
N ARG A 1 -13.27 7.45 -8.47
CA ARG A 1 -13.08 6.00 -8.66
C ARG A 1 -13.52 5.63 -10.06
N PHE A 2 -12.97 4.55 -10.64
CA PHE A 2 -13.24 4.09 -11.99
C PHE A 2 -13.65 2.61 -11.97
N PHE A 3 -14.70 2.26 -12.73
CA PHE A 3 -15.24 0.91 -12.82
C PHE A 3 -15.54 0.58 -14.28
N PRO A 4 -14.72 -0.24 -14.98
CA PRO A 4 -15.06 -0.72 -16.31
C PRO A 4 -16.25 -1.68 -16.24
N THR A 5 -17.19 -1.54 -17.17
CA THR A 5 -18.46 -2.30 -17.17
C THR A 5 -18.67 -3.15 -18.40
N LYS A 6 -18.09 -2.76 -19.54
CA LYS A 6 -18.17 -3.54 -20.78
C LYS A 6 -16.82 -3.62 -21.46
N PHE A 7 -16.55 -4.76 -22.07
CA PHE A 7 -15.35 -5.04 -22.85
C PHE A 7 -15.73 -5.54 -24.23
N ASN A 8 -14.93 -5.24 -25.23
CA ASN A 8 -15.06 -5.83 -26.56
C ASN A 8 -14.35 -7.21 -26.60
N SER A 9 -14.41 -7.88 -27.76
CA SER A 9 -13.79 -9.17 -27.99
C SER A 9 -12.25 -9.16 -27.85
N ARG A 10 -11.61 -7.99 -27.90
CA ARG A 10 -10.18 -7.80 -27.70
C ARG A 10 -9.80 -7.51 -26.25
N GLY A 11 -10.78 -7.42 -25.35
CA GLY A 11 -10.58 -7.05 -23.94
C GLY A 11 -10.35 -5.55 -23.70
N GLU A 12 -10.66 -4.68 -24.68
CA GLU A 12 -10.64 -3.24 -24.55
C GLU A 12 -11.92 -2.75 -23.89
N VAL A 13 -11.85 -1.76 -23.01
CA VAL A 13 -13.01 -1.22 -22.30
C VAL A 13 -13.83 -0.35 -23.23
N THR A 14 -15.09 -0.71 -23.42
CA THR A 14 -16.06 0.05 -24.23
C THR A 14 -17.09 0.82 -23.40
N ALA A 15 -17.22 0.50 -22.13
CA ALA A 15 -18.04 1.26 -21.20
C ALA A 15 -17.44 1.28 -19.78
N ALA A 16 -17.57 2.40 -19.10
CA ALA A 16 -17.05 2.60 -17.77
C ALA A 16 -17.92 3.54 -16.94
N VAL A 17 -17.89 3.39 -15.62
CA VAL A 17 -18.47 4.32 -14.66
C VAL A 17 -17.36 5.07 -13.95
N PHE A 18 -17.44 6.37 -13.93
CA PHE A 18 -16.61 7.25 -13.10
C PHE A 18 -17.43 7.70 -11.90
N ALA A 19 -16.87 7.53 -10.69
CA ALA A 19 -17.52 7.95 -9.46
C ALA A 19 -16.73 9.08 -8.81
N GLU A 20 -17.40 10.20 -8.61
CA GLU A 20 -16.92 11.37 -7.88
C GLU A 20 -17.72 11.53 -6.60
N SER A 21 -17.07 11.81 -5.47
CA SER A 21 -17.78 12.02 -4.19
C SER A 21 -17.35 13.33 -3.57
N LEU A 22 -18.34 14.09 -3.09
CA LEU A 22 -18.17 15.37 -2.39
C LEU A 22 -18.84 15.28 -1.03
N THR A 23 -18.17 15.74 0.02
CA THR A 23 -18.73 15.83 1.37
C THR A 23 -19.15 17.26 1.65
N VAL A 24 -20.44 17.45 1.91
CA VAL A 24 -21.02 18.76 2.26
C VAL A 24 -21.69 18.64 3.63
N GLY A 25 -21.09 19.19 4.66
CA GLY A 25 -21.53 19.06 6.04
C GLY A 25 -21.47 17.60 6.52
N LYS A 26 -22.62 17.03 6.86
CA LYS A 26 -22.77 15.63 7.31
C LYS A 26 -23.28 14.69 6.20
N LYS A 27 -23.27 15.14 4.96
CA LYS A 27 -23.76 14.37 3.81
C LYS A 27 -22.64 14.14 2.81
N VAL A 28 -22.62 12.94 2.26
CA VAL A 28 -21.74 12.58 1.14
C VAL A 28 -22.61 12.46 -0.11
N TYR A 29 -22.30 13.27 -1.09
CA TYR A 29 -22.90 13.22 -2.42
C TYR A 29 -21.97 12.43 -3.34
N THR A 30 -22.50 11.48 -4.10
CA THR A 30 -21.74 10.70 -5.07
C THR A 30 -22.39 10.82 -6.43
N ARG A 31 -21.64 11.32 -7.42
CA ARG A 31 -22.03 11.32 -8.83
C ARG A 31 -21.43 10.11 -9.50
N LEU A 32 -22.27 9.38 -10.25
CA LEU A 32 -21.87 8.32 -11.16
C LEU A 32 -22.03 8.83 -12.57
N GLU A 33 -20.95 8.88 -13.32
CA GLU A 33 -20.90 9.24 -14.72
C GLU A 33 -20.60 7.99 -15.55
N TYR A 34 -21.61 7.49 -16.25
CA TYR A 34 -21.49 6.31 -17.10
C TYR A 34 -21.18 6.71 -18.52
N HIS A 35 -20.13 6.15 -19.07
CA HIS A 35 -19.69 6.33 -20.44
C HIS A 35 -19.83 5.02 -21.21
N GLN A 36 -20.40 5.05 -22.42
CA GLN A 36 -20.50 3.91 -23.32
C GLN A 36 -20.22 4.35 -24.75
N HIS A 37 -19.29 3.66 -25.40
CA HIS A 37 -19.02 3.78 -26.83
C HIS A 37 -19.63 2.59 -27.58
N GLU A 38 -20.50 2.85 -28.55
CA GLU A 38 -21.19 1.83 -29.34
C GLU A 38 -21.21 2.23 -30.82
N GLY A 39 -20.35 1.60 -31.61
CA GLY A 39 -20.16 1.95 -33.01
C GLY A 39 -19.63 3.37 -33.21
N THR A 40 -20.48 4.28 -33.68
CA THR A 40 -20.16 5.72 -33.83
C THR A 40 -20.93 6.60 -32.86
N MET A 41 -21.66 5.98 -31.95
CA MET A 41 -22.44 6.68 -30.92
C MET A 41 -21.68 6.61 -29.58
N TYR A 42 -21.74 7.71 -28.85
CA TYR A 42 -21.16 7.78 -27.51
C TYR A 42 -22.19 8.32 -26.53
N HIS A 43 -22.47 7.54 -25.50
CA HIS A 43 -23.49 7.86 -24.50
C HIS A 43 -22.84 8.20 -23.18
N ILE A 44 -23.28 9.30 -22.58
CA ILE A 44 -22.89 9.73 -21.23
C ILE A 44 -24.17 9.86 -20.41
N ASN A 45 -24.22 9.18 -19.25
CA ASN A 45 -25.33 9.28 -18.31
C ASN A 45 -24.81 9.66 -16.94
N ASN A 46 -25.39 10.68 -16.34
CA ASN A 46 -25.06 11.18 -15.01
C ASN A 46 -26.18 10.90 -14.03
N LYS A 47 -25.83 10.34 -12.85
CA LYS A 47 -26.73 10.16 -11.73
C LYS A 47 -26.05 10.57 -10.43
N ALA A 48 -26.80 11.26 -9.55
CA ALA A 48 -26.30 11.66 -8.26
C ALA A 48 -27.03 10.97 -7.12
N PHE A 49 -26.31 10.66 -6.05
CA PHE A 49 -26.79 9.99 -4.86
C PHE A 49 -26.34 10.75 -3.62
N VAL A 50 -27.11 10.66 -2.53
CA VAL A 50 -26.76 11.25 -1.24
C VAL A 50 -26.93 10.23 -0.12
N LYS A 51 -25.95 10.20 0.79
CA LYS A 51 -26.01 9.45 2.06
C LYS A 51 -25.51 10.29 3.22
N GLN A 52 -25.74 9.84 4.44
CA GLN A 52 -25.10 10.41 5.61
C GLN A 52 -23.63 10.02 5.66
N ASP A 53 -22.77 10.88 6.20
CA ASP A 53 -21.31 10.64 6.25
C ASP A 53 -20.94 9.43 7.11
N LEU A 54 -21.76 9.12 8.11
CA LEU A 54 -21.58 7.98 9.00
C LEU A 54 -22.13 6.64 8.47
N ASP A 55 -22.78 6.66 7.29
CA ASP A 55 -23.32 5.45 6.69
C ASP A 55 -22.17 4.60 6.10
N ASN A 56 -22.45 3.29 5.98
CA ASN A 56 -21.49 2.35 5.40
C ASN A 56 -20.99 2.86 4.03
N VAL A 57 -19.67 2.76 3.80
CA VAL A 57 -19.00 3.20 2.57
C VAL A 57 -19.54 2.50 1.32
N GLU A 58 -20.08 1.30 1.46
CA GLU A 58 -20.61 0.48 0.37
C GLU A 58 -22.00 0.92 -0.12
N VAL A 59 -22.68 1.82 0.60
CA VAL A 59 -24.02 2.28 0.25
C VAL A 59 -23.94 3.60 -0.50
N LEU A 60 -24.56 3.68 -1.68
CA LEU A 60 -24.67 4.91 -2.45
C LEU A 60 -25.68 5.90 -1.83
N GLY A 61 -26.69 5.40 -1.14
CA GLY A 61 -27.75 6.19 -0.56
C GLY A 61 -28.91 6.45 -1.53
N LYS A 62 -29.62 7.58 -1.36
CA LYS A 62 -30.80 7.94 -2.11
C LYS A 62 -30.43 8.74 -3.38
N GLU A 63 -31.05 8.43 -4.52
CA GLU A 63 -30.90 9.19 -5.76
C GLU A 63 -31.47 10.62 -5.57
N VAL A 64 -30.73 11.60 -6.07
CA VAL A 64 -31.08 13.04 -6.03
C VAL A 64 -30.77 13.67 -7.38
N PRO A 65 -31.42 14.80 -7.73
CA PRO A 65 -31.10 15.50 -8.97
C PRO A 65 -29.69 16.08 -8.93
N LEU A 66 -29.06 16.23 -10.09
CA LEU A 66 -27.71 16.82 -10.22
C LEU A 66 -27.65 18.25 -9.63
N THR A 67 -28.75 18.98 -9.70
CA THR A 67 -28.90 20.34 -9.15
C THR A 67 -28.80 20.41 -7.63
N ALA A 68 -28.82 19.27 -6.92
CA ALA A 68 -28.61 19.22 -5.46
C ALA A 68 -27.17 19.62 -5.06
N VAL A 69 -26.23 19.58 -6.01
CA VAL A 69 -24.83 19.99 -5.82
C VAL A 69 -24.50 21.07 -6.83
N PRO A 70 -24.09 22.27 -6.40
CA PRO A 70 -23.85 23.41 -7.29
C PRO A 70 -22.87 23.11 -8.43
N GLU A 71 -21.81 22.32 -8.14
CA GLU A 71 -20.77 21.94 -9.11
C GLU A 71 -21.32 21.07 -10.23
N TRP A 72 -22.43 20.33 -10.01
CA TRP A 72 -23.05 19.43 -10.98
C TRP A 72 -24.31 20.00 -11.62
N ALA A 73 -24.79 21.17 -11.17
CA ALA A 73 -26.07 21.75 -11.59
C ALA A 73 -26.16 22.01 -13.09
N ASN A 74 -25.03 22.26 -13.75
CA ASN A 74 -24.96 22.52 -15.19
C ASN A 74 -24.72 21.26 -16.04
N LEU A 75 -24.58 20.09 -15.42
CA LEU A 75 -24.41 18.84 -16.15
C LEU A 75 -25.75 18.31 -16.62
N GLN A 76 -25.76 17.71 -17.82
CA GLN A 76 -26.93 17.04 -18.36
C GLN A 76 -26.99 15.60 -17.82
N GLU A 77 -28.20 15.09 -17.53
CA GLU A 77 -28.41 13.72 -17.09
C GLU A 77 -28.06 12.71 -18.19
N GLU A 78 -28.38 13.05 -19.45
CA GLU A 78 -28.09 12.21 -20.62
C GLU A 78 -27.54 13.06 -21.77
N VAL A 79 -26.42 12.60 -22.34
CA VAL A 79 -25.80 13.19 -23.52
C VAL A 79 -25.47 12.10 -24.53
N THR A 80 -25.84 12.29 -25.77
CA THR A 80 -25.47 11.39 -26.87
C THR A 80 -24.68 12.17 -27.92
N LEU A 81 -23.42 11.76 -28.12
CA LEU A 81 -22.55 12.31 -29.16
C LEU A 81 -22.57 11.38 -30.38
N LYS A 82 -22.61 11.96 -31.58
CA LYS A 82 -22.61 11.21 -32.85
C LYS A 82 -21.25 11.36 -33.53
N ASN A 83 -20.90 10.38 -34.36
CA ASN A 83 -19.63 10.37 -35.12
C ASN A 83 -18.38 10.32 -34.24
N VAL A 84 -18.47 9.74 -33.06
CA VAL A 84 -17.33 9.48 -32.18
C VAL A 84 -16.69 8.16 -32.60
N LYS A 85 -15.42 8.24 -33.02
CA LYS A 85 -14.72 7.07 -33.55
C LYS A 85 -14.04 6.23 -32.47
N MET A 86 -13.75 6.82 -31.33
CA MET A 86 -13.01 6.19 -30.21
C MET A 86 -13.67 6.55 -28.88
N PRO A 87 -13.52 5.73 -27.83
CA PRO A 87 -13.94 6.10 -26.48
C PRO A 87 -13.31 7.43 -26.03
N LEU A 88 -14.04 8.23 -25.26
CA LEU A 88 -13.50 9.47 -24.67
C LEU A 88 -12.72 9.23 -23.36
N PHE A 89 -12.36 7.99 -23.11
CA PHE A 89 -11.50 7.58 -21.99
C PHE A 89 -10.54 6.48 -22.47
N ALA A 90 -9.39 6.37 -21.84
CA ALA A 90 -8.44 5.31 -22.06
C ALA A 90 -8.31 4.43 -20.81
N TYR A 91 -8.18 3.13 -21.00
CA TYR A 91 -7.97 2.18 -19.92
C TYR A 91 -6.53 1.66 -19.95
N PHE A 92 -5.74 2.12 -19.01
CA PHE A 92 -4.39 1.59 -18.78
C PHE A 92 -4.43 0.46 -17.75
N LYS A 93 -3.86 -0.69 -18.09
CA LYS A 93 -3.63 -1.79 -17.14
C LYS A 93 -2.17 -2.26 -17.22
N ILE A 94 -1.65 -2.66 -16.07
CA ILE A 94 -0.36 -3.34 -16.02
C ILE A 94 -0.48 -4.66 -16.81
N PRO A 95 0.47 -4.98 -17.72
CA PRO A 95 0.41 -6.16 -18.59
C PRO A 95 0.77 -7.47 -17.84
N ASN A 96 0.24 -7.63 -16.64
CA ASN A 96 0.38 -8.82 -15.81
C ASN A 96 -0.92 -9.62 -15.83
N ALA A 97 -0.79 -10.95 -15.78
CA ALA A 97 -1.94 -11.82 -15.56
C ALA A 97 -2.58 -11.51 -14.20
N ASN A 98 -3.90 -11.44 -14.18
CA ASN A 98 -4.64 -11.26 -12.93
C ASN A 98 -4.53 -12.53 -12.09
N ASN A 99 -3.79 -12.45 -10.99
CA ASN A 99 -3.57 -13.55 -10.04
C ASN A 99 -4.54 -13.48 -8.83
N VAL A 100 -5.44 -12.50 -8.81
CA VAL A 100 -6.46 -12.33 -7.77
C VAL A 100 -7.78 -12.96 -8.23
N ASP A 101 -8.13 -12.74 -9.51
CA ASP A 101 -9.31 -13.29 -10.17
C ASP A 101 -8.94 -13.57 -11.63
N ASP A 102 -8.72 -14.84 -11.96
CA ASP A 102 -8.32 -15.31 -13.30
C ASP A 102 -9.42 -15.17 -14.35
N THR A 103 -10.67 -15.02 -13.93
CA THR A 103 -11.82 -14.80 -14.81
C THR A 103 -12.04 -13.33 -15.15
N SER A 104 -11.41 -12.41 -14.38
CA SER A 104 -11.59 -10.97 -14.55
C SER A 104 -10.62 -10.39 -15.59
N PRO A 105 -11.10 -9.59 -16.56
CA PRO A 105 -10.23 -8.87 -17.50
C PRO A 105 -9.52 -7.67 -16.89
N LEU A 106 -9.79 -7.36 -15.61
CA LEU A 106 -9.18 -6.23 -14.91
C LEU A 106 -7.69 -6.42 -14.70
N GLY A 107 -6.96 -5.31 -14.71
CA GLY A 107 -5.55 -5.27 -14.36
C GLY A 107 -5.33 -5.44 -12.86
N VAL A 108 -4.16 -5.90 -12.50
CA VAL A 108 -3.68 -5.99 -11.11
C VAL A 108 -2.49 -5.07 -10.91
N SER A 109 -2.18 -4.75 -9.66
CA SER A 109 -0.98 -3.96 -9.34
C SER A 109 0.30 -4.70 -9.73
N VAL A 110 1.36 -3.97 -10.00
CA VAL A 110 2.68 -4.53 -10.33
C VAL A 110 3.20 -5.45 -9.20
N TYR A 111 2.83 -5.16 -7.97
CA TYR A 111 3.24 -5.93 -6.77
C TYR A 111 2.24 -7.01 -6.33
N SER A 112 1.17 -7.26 -7.10
CA SER A 112 0.13 -8.23 -6.72
C SER A 112 0.67 -9.63 -6.40
N ARG A 113 1.71 -10.07 -7.11
CA ARG A 113 2.37 -11.36 -6.86
C ARG A 113 3.24 -11.39 -5.61
N ALA A 114 3.66 -10.23 -5.12
CA ALA A 114 4.55 -10.10 -3.96
C ALA A 114 3.81 -9.69 -2.68
N ILE A 115 2.48 -9.61 -2.68
CA ILE A 115 1.71 -9.03 -1.57
C ILE A 115 1.95 -9.76 -0.22
N ASN A 116 2.10 -11.08 -0.26
CA ASN A 116 2.38 -11.87 0.94
C ASN A 116 3.83 -11.67 1.41
N ASP A 117 4.76 -11.55 0.48
CA ASP A 117 6.17 -11.29 0.80
C ASP A 117 6.35 -9.86 1.36
N ILE A 118 5.56 -8.88 0.87
CA ILE A 118 5.54 -7.51 1.41
C ILE A 118 5.03 -7.50 2.85
N LYS A 119 3.96 -8.25 3.15
CA LYS A 119 3.46 -8.41 4.52
C LYS A 119 4.49 -9.06 5.44
N GLU A 120 5.20 -10.07 4.94
CA GLU A 120 6.25 -10.73 5.72
C GLU A 120 7.47 -9.82 5.93
N ALA A 121 7.81 -8.97 4.94
CA ALA A 121 8.84 -7.95 5.11
C ALA A 121 8.48 -6.94 6.22
N ASP A 122 7.22 -6.49 6.27
CA ASP A 122 6.73 -5.59 7.32
C ASP A 122 6.80 -6.24 8.71
N ASN A 123 6.39 -7.51 8.82
CA ASN A 123 6.52 -8.30 10.04
C ASN A 123 7.98 -8.46 10.46
N GLN A 124 8.87 -8.75 9.51
CA GLN A 124 10.29 -8.92 9.81
C GLN A 124 10.96 -7.62 10.22
N TRP A 125 10.57 -6.51 9.60
CA TRP A 125 11.00 -5.16 10.01
C TRP A 125 10.59 -4.84 11.45
N THR A 126 9.35 -5.15 11.81
CA THR A 126 8.84 -4.98 13.17
C THR A 126 9.64 -5.83 14.18
N ARG A 127 9.99 -7.08 13.83
CA ARG A 127 10.84 -7.94 14.66
C ARG A 127 12.25 -7.36 14.85
N LEU A 128 12.81 -6.77 13.79
CA LEU A 128 14.13 -6.14 13.86
C LEU A 128 14.11 -4.93 14.81
N LEU A 129 13.10 -4.07 14.71
CA LEU A 129 12.93 -2.92 15.62
C LEU A 129 12.75 -3.38 17.07
N TRP A 130 11.95 -4.43 17.27
CA TRP A 130 11.76 -5.02 18.61
C TRP A 130 13.05 -5.61 19.18
N GLU A 131 13.89 -6.24 18.34
CA GLU A 131 15.22 -6.75 18.78
C GLU A 131 16.10 -5.63 19.27
N PHE A 132 16.18 -4.49 18.58
CA PHE A 132 16.94 -3.32 19.03
C PHE A 132 16.40 -2.76 20.35
N GLU A 133 15.07 -2.65 20.47
CA GLU A 133 14.44 -2.16 21.70
C GLU A 133 14.63 -3.12 22.86
N GLY A 134 14.44 -4.42 22.62
CA GLY A 134 14.55 -5.47 23.64
C GLY A 134 15.99 -5.75 24.09
N SER A 135 16.99 -5.38 23.28
CA SER A 135 18.42 -5.55 23.57
C SER A 135 19.08 -4.30 24.15
N GLU A 136 18.34 -3.25 24.46
CA GLU A 136 18.91 -2.08 25.11
C GLU A 136 19.65 -2.45 26.39
N LEU A 137 20.84 -1.85 26.58
CA LEU A 137 21.60 -1.98 27.81
C LEU A 137 20.75 -1.51 28.98
N ALA A 138 20.56 -2.35 29.96
CA ALA A 138 19.88 -1.99 31.20
C ALA A 138 20.65 -2.48 32.44
N ILE A 139 20.42 -1.83 33.56
CA ILE A 139 20.93 -2.21 34.86
C ILE A 139 19.75 -2.59 35.74
N ASP A 140 19.60 -3.87 36.00
CA ASP A 140 18.67 -4.38 37.00
C ASP A 140 19.27 -4.07 38.38
N ALA A 141 18.65 -3.19 39.12
CA ALA A 141 19.12 -2.74 40.39
C ALA A 141 18.07 -2.95 41.49
N ASP A 142 18.54 -3.43 42.64
CA ASP A 142 17.70 -3.59 43.80
C ASP A 142 17.07 -2.26 44.23
N ILE A 143 15.78 -2.31 44.58
CA ILE A 143 15.00 -1.14 44.97
C ILE A 143 15.65 -0.38 46.13
N THR A 144 16.44 -1.04 46.98
CA THR A 144 17.15 -0.42 48.10
C THR A 144 18.30 0.50 47.69
N LEU A 145 18.76 0.41 46.44
CA LEU A 145 19.83 1.28 45.89
C LEU A 145 19.31 2.64 45.43
N PHE A 146 18.02 2.82 45.32
CA PHE A 146 17.41 4.06 44.86
C PHE A 146 17.04 4.98 46.02
N LYS A 147 17.19 6.27 45.83
CA LYS A 147 16.74 7.28 46.79
C LYS A 147 15.22 7.42 46.72
N LYS A 148 14.64 7.78 47.87
CA LYS A 148 13.21 8.13 47.91
C LYS A 148 13.07 9.66 47.88
N ASP A 149 12.06 10.12 47.16
CA ASP A 149 11.62 11.51 47.19
C ASP A 149 10.94 11.86 48.53
N ASP A 150 10.62 13.14 48.73
CA ASP A 150 9.91 13.61 49.93
C ASP A 150 8.50 13.00 50.12
N LYS A 151 7.97 12.36 49.04
CA LYS A 151 6.66 11.67 49.04
C LYS A 151 6.78 10.15 49.23
N GLY A 152 8.02 9.64 49.34
CA GLY A 152 8.31 8.24 49.57
C GLY A 152 8.42 7.39 48.27
N ASN A 153 8.34 7.99 47.07
CA ASN A 153 8.54 7.30 45.80
C ASN A 153 10.03 7.18 45.49
N TYR A 154 10.42 6.09 44.85
CA TYR A 154 11.82 5.90 44.44
C TYR A 154 12.13 6.75 43.19
N GLU A 155 13.29 7.44 43.24
CA GLU A 155 13.76 8.27 42.15
C GLU A 155 14.86 7.58 41.33
N PHE A 156 14.70 7.63 40.02
CA PHE A 156 15.75 7.27 39.07
C PHE A 156 16.79 8.40 38.95
N PRO A 157 18.06 8.09 38.66
CA PRO A 157 19.05 9.11 38.31
C PRO A 157 18.56 9.93 37.10
N LYS A 158 18.53 11.24 37.20
CA LYS A 158 18.04 12.16 36.17
C LYS A 158 18.61 11.85 34.78
N GLY A 159 17.75 11.69 33.80
CA GLY A 159 18.10 11.39 32.41
C GLY A 159 18.63 9.97 32.16
N LYS A 160 18.40 9.05 33.09
CA LYS A 160 18.84 7.65 33.02
C LYS A 160 17.70 6.66 33.23
N ASP A 161 16.44 7.11 33.07
CA ASP A 161 15.25 6.33 33.36
C ASP A 161 15.19 5.03 32.54
N ARG A 162 15.71 5.04 31.31
CA ARG A 162 15.77 3.85 30.44
C ARG A 162 16.90 2.87 30.80
N LEU A 163 17.94 3.36 31.49
CA LEU A 163 19.11 2.53 31.85
C LEU A 163 18.85 1.66 33.07
N PHE A 164 18.04 2.13 34.04
CA PHE A 164 17.82 1.41 35.29
C PHE A 164 16.42 0.76 35.30
N ARG A 165 16.39 -0.52 35.69
CA ARG A 165 15.16 -1.23 36.03
C ARG A 165 15.19 -1.55 37.51
N MET A 166 14.17 -1.08 38.26
CA MET A 166 14.05 -1.40 39.67
C MET A 166 13.48 -2.81 39.84
N MET A 167 14.16 -3.63 40.62
CA MET A 167 13.74 -4.97 40.96
C MET A 167 13.83 -5.18 42.46
N ASP A 168 12.97 -6.06 42.99
CA ASP A 168 13.08 -6.55 44.35
C ASP A 168 13.90 -7.85 44.30
N LEU A 169 15.15 -7.75 44.73
CA LEU A 169 16.08 -8.88 44.67
C LEU A 169 16.20 -9.54 46.05
N ASP A 170 16.45 -10.85 46.09
CA ASP A 170 16.68 -11.55 47.34
C ASP A 170 17.84 -10.96 48.12
N ASP A 171 17.76 -10.93 49.45
CA ASP A 171 18.76 -10.35 50.33
C ASP A 171 20.16 -10.94 50.17
N ASN A 172 20.28 -12.18 49.66
CA ASN A 172 21.53 -12.88 49.38
C ASN A 172 22.02 -12.75 47.93
N ALA A 173 21.29 -12.00 47.04
CA ALA A 173 21.67 -11.80 45.68
C ALA A 173 22.57 -10.54 45.51
N GLU A 174 23.29 -10.49 44.37
CA GLU A 174 23.96 -9.26 43.98
C GLU A 174 22.92 -8.13 43.81
N LYS A 175 23.20 -6.99 44.45
CA LYS A 175 22.28 -5.84 44.46
C LYS A 175 22.09 -5.15 43.10
N TYR A 176 22.86 -5.53 42.08
CA TYR A 176 22.66 -5.09 40.70
C TYR A 176 23.13 -6.14 39.71
N LYS A 177 22.56 -6.11 38.52
CA LYS A 177 22.95 -6.97 37.38
C LYS A 177 22.89 -6.17 36.11
N VAL A 178 23.92 -6.28 35.28
CA VAL A 178 23.92 -5.66 33.96
C VAL A 178 23.21 -6.57 32.98
N PHE A 179 22.18 -6.06 32.33
CA PHE A 179 21.48 -6.70 31.24
C PHE A 179 22.01 -6.16 29.91
N ALA A 180 22.81 -6.95 29.22
CA ALA A 180 23.43 -6.61 27.94
C ALA A 180 23.37 -7.86 27.03
N PRO A 181 22.22 -8.22 26.50
CA PRO A 181 22.10 -9.39 25.61
C PRO A 181 22.82 -9.13 24.29
N ALA A 182 23.34 -10.18 23.67
CA ALA A 182 23.87 -10.10 22.31
C ALA A 182 22.72 -9.86 21.32
N ILE A 183 22.89 -8.85 20.47
CA ILE A 183 21.93 -8.50 19.43
C ILE A 183 22.07 -9.52 18.27
N ARG A 184 20.96 -9.98 17.72
CA ARG A 184 20.90 -10.91 16.56
C ARG A 184 20.66 -10.16 15.25
N ASP A 185 21.15 -8.93 15.15
CA ASP A 185 20.88 -7.99 14.06
C ASP A 185 21.30 -8.53 12.69
N GLU A 186 22.49 -9.12 12.57
CA GLU A 186 22.99 -9.67 11.31
C GLU A 186 22.06 -10.76 10.74
N ASN A 187 21.61 -11.70 11.56
CA ASN A 187 20.70 -12.78 11.13
C ASN A 187 19.33 -12.23 10.72
N LEU A 188 18.82 -11.24 11.45
CA LEU A 188 17.53 -10.61 11.15
C LEU A 188 17.61 -9.76 9.88
N ILE A 189 18.69 -9.01 9.68
CA ILE A 189 18.94 -8.22 8.46
C ILE A 189 19.11 -9.14 7.26
N ASN A 190 19.85 -10.24 7.38
CA ASN A 190 20.02 -11.21 6.31
C ASN A 190 18.68 -11.87 5.93
N GLY A 191 17.86 -12.24 6.91
CA GLY A 191 16.51 -12.74 6.69
C GLY A 191 15.61 -11.72 6.00
N PHE A 192 15.64 -10.47 6.41
CA PHE A 192 14.92 -9.37 5.79
C PHE A 192 15.34 -9.14 4.33
N ASN A 193 16.66 -9.13 4.05
CA ASN A 193 17.19 -9.02 2.70
C ASN A 193 16.78 -10.20 1.80
N ALA A 194 16.67 -11.41 2.35
CA ALA A 194 16.18 -12.57 1.59
C ALA A 194 14.71 -12.39 1.16
N ILE A 195 13.86 -11.80 2.02
CA ILE A 195 12.47 -11.48 1.67
C ILE A 195 12.43 -10.38 0.61
N LEU A 196 13.22 -9.31 0.74
CA LEU A 196 13.30 -8.24 -0.25
C LEU A 196 13.70 -8.76 -1.64
N ARG A 197 14.65 -9.69 -1.73
CA ARG A 197 15.02 -10.34 -3.00
C ARG A 197 13.87 -11.12 -3.62
N ARG A 198 13.07 -11.78 -2.80
CA ARG A 198 11.89 -12.50 -3.27
C ARG A 198 10.82 -11.53 -3.81
N ILE A 199 10.64 -10.37 -3.16
CA ILE A 199 9.79 -9.29 -3.65
C ILE A 199 10.30 -8.80 -5.01
N GLU A 200 11.61 -8.49 -5.14
CA GLU A 200 12.24 -8.08 -6.39
C GLU A 200 11.98 -9.09 -7.52
N PHE A 201 12.14 -10.38 -7.22
CA PHE A 201 11.87 -11.44 -8.18
C PHE A 201 10.42 -11.46 -8.64
N ASN A 202 9.45 -11.41 -7.71
CA ASN A 202 8.03 -11.51 -7.99
C ASN A 202 7.46 -10.28 -8.71
N VAL A 203 8.07 -9.11 -8.49
CA VAL A 203 7.70 -7.84 -9.14
C VAL A 203 8.42 -7.63 -10.46
N GLY A 204 9.46 -8.42 -10.76
CA GLY A 204 10.27 -8.29 -11.98
C GLY A 204 11.33 -7.20 -11.90
N LEU A 205 11.77 -6.83 -10.68
CA LEU A 205 12.85 -5.88 -10.46
C LEU A 205 14.23 -6.56 -10.54
N ALA A 206 15.24 -5.75 -10.77
CA ALA A 206 16.63 -6.19 -10.65
C ALA A 206 16.97 -6.45 -9.18
N TYR A 207 17.76 -7.50 -8.93
CA TYR A 207 18.27 -7.76 -7.59
C TYR A 207 19.17 -6.60 -7.11
N GLY A 208 18.99 -6.19 -5.86
CA GLY A 208 19.68 -5.05 -5.28
C GLY A 208 19.00 -3.71 -5.58
N THR A 209 17.75 -3.73 -6.06
CA THR A 209 16.90 -2.53 -6.17
C THR A 209 16.30 -2.16 -4.80
N LEU A 210 15.85 -3.15 -4.05
CA LEU A 210 15.29 -3.04 -2.70
C LEU A 210 16.22 -3.68 -1.66
N SER A 211 16.79 -4.84 -1.99
CA SER A 211 17.71 -5.59 -1.13
C SER A 211 19.13 -5.00 -1.20
N ASP A 212 19.95 -5.29 -0.17
CA ASP A 212 21.36 -4.91 -0.19
C ASP A 212 22.10 -5.61 -1.34
N PRO A 213 22.71 -4.85 -2.26
CA PRO A 213 23.44 -5.41 -3.41
C PRO A 213 24.73 -6.14 -2.97
N ASN A 214 25.30 -5.82 -1.81
CA ASN A 214 26.59 -6.35 -1.35
C ASN A 214 26.48 -7.75 -0.73
N THR A 215 25.27 -8.22 -0.42
CA THR A 215 25.06 -9.51 0.23
C THR A 215 25.01 -10.71 -0.72
N VAL A 216 25.26 -10.51 -2.02
CA VAL A 216 25.25 -11.58 -3.03
C VAL A 216 26.48 -11.46 -3.93
N ASP A 217 27.33 -12.46 -3.89
CA ASP A 217 28.34 -12.67 -4.94
C ASP A 217 27.60 -12.95 -6.25
N LYS A 218 27.52 -11.94 -7.11
CA LYS A 218 26.87 -12.05 -8.42
C LYS A 218 27.93 -12.09 -9.51
N THR A 219 27.78 -13.03 -10.39
CA THR A 219 28.54 -13.02 -11.65
C THR A 219 28.07 -11.85 -12.53
N ALA A 220 28.94 -11.36 -13.41
CA ALA A 220 28.58 -10.31 -14.37
C ALA A 220 27.36 -10.69 -15.24
N GLU A 221 27.17 -11.98 -15.48
CA GLU A 221 26.04 -12.53 -16.25
C GLU A 221 24.72 -12.46 -15.47
N GLU A 222 24.73 -12.77 -14.17
CA GLU A 222 23.54 -12.65 -13.31
C GLU A 222 23.10 -11.21 -13.14
N ILE A 223 24.05 -10.27 -13.03
CA ILE A 223 23.77 -8.83 -13.00
C ILE A 223 23.12 -8.39 -14.32
N LYS A 224 23.63 -8.84 -15.45
CA LYS A 224 23.06 -8.57 -16.78
C LYS A 224 21.63 -9.10 -16.90
N ALA A 225 21.41 -10.37 -16.53
CA ALA A 225 20.11 -11.02 -16.60
C ALA A 225 19.08 -10.33 -15.69
N SER A 226 19.49 -9.93 -14.48
CA SER A 226 18.63 -9.19 -13.54
C SER A 226 18.24 -7.82 -14.08
N LYS A 227 19.20 -7.05 -14.63
CA LYS A 227 18.93 -5.74 -15.25
C LYS A 227 18.03 -5.88 -16.49
N GLN A 228 18.22 -6.93 -17.30
CA GLN A 228 17.39 -7.18 -18.47
C GLN A 228 15.94 -7.50 -18.10
N ARG A 229 15.70 -8.22 -17.00
CA ARG A 229 14.36 -8.46 -16.46
C ARG A 229 13.66 -7.16 -16.09
N SER A 230 14.32 -6.31 -15.32
CA SER A 230 13.77 -5.01 -14.94
C SER A 230 13.46 -4.13 -16.14
N TYR A 231 14.38 -4.11 -17.12
CA TYR A 231 14.18 -3.38 -18.37
C TYR A 231 12.97 -3.92 -19.16
N SER A 232 12.83 -5.24 -19.27
CA SER A 232 11.67 -5.86 -19.95
C SER A 232 10.36 -5.49 -19.25
N THR A 233 10.31 -5.62 -17.92
CA THR A 233 9.10 -5.27 -17.12
C THR A 233 8.70 -3.82 -17.34
N VAL A 234 9.65 -2.88 -17.26
CA VAL A 234 9.38 -1.46 -17.47
C VAL A 234 8.96 -1.18 -18.91
N SER A 235 9.64 -1.78 -19.89
CA SER A 235 9.32 -1.62 -21.31
C SER A 235 7.91 -2.12 -21.65
N ASP A 236 7.49 -3.23 -21.05
CA ASP A 236 6.15 -3.78 -21.30
C ASP A 236 5.05 -2.88 -20.67
N ILE A 237 5.33 -2.32 -19.50
CA ILE A 237 4.42 -1.32 -18.86
C ILE A 237 4.35 -0.05 -19.74
N GLN A 238 5.48 0.44 -20.23
CA GLN A 238 5.52 1.62 -21.11
C GLN A 238 4.74 1.39 -22.41
N LYS A 239 4.89 0.23 -23.04
CA LYS A 239 4.14 -0.13 -24.25
C LYS A 239 2.63 -0.20 -23.97
N SER A 240 2.23 -0.79 -22.83
CA SER A 240 0.82 -0.83 -22.43
C SER A 240 0.25 0.58 -22.20
N LEU A 241 1.04 1.48 -21.58
CA LEU A 241 0.66 2.88 -21.40
C LEU A 241 0.56 3.61 -22.74
N GLN A 242 1.53 3.43 -23.64
CA GLN A 242 1.50 4.02 -24.96
C GLN A 242 0.25 3.60 -25.74
N THR A 243 -0.08 2.30 -25.73
CA THR A 243 -1.31 1.78 -26.37
C THR A 243 -2.56 2.42 -25.79
N ALA A 244 -2.61 2.63 -24.45
CA ALA A 244 -3.74 3.29 -23.82
C ALA A 244 -3.85 4.78 -24.18
N LEU A 245 -2.73 5.47 -24.42
CA LEU A 245 -2.70 6.89 -24.80
C LEU A 245 -3.00 7.10 -26.30
N GLU A 246 -2.82 6.09 -27.13
CA GLU A 246 -3.13 6.12 -28.56
C GLU A 246 -4.60 5.76 -28.87
N GLN A 247 -5.36 5.27 -27.87
CA GLN A 247 -6.79 5.02 -27.93
C GLN A 247 -7.60 6.32 -27.80
#